data_936bbfc582db764c00c5ce7fa02230f8
#
_entry.id   936bbfc582db764c00c5ce7fa02230f8
#
_cell.length_a   1.000
_cell.length_b   1.000
_cell.length_c   1.000
_cell.angle_alpha   90.00
_cell.angle_beta   90.00
_cell.angle_gamma   90.00
#
_symmetry.space_group_name_H-M   'P 1'
#
loop_
_entity.id
_entity.type
_entity.pdbx_description
1 polymer ?
#
loop_
_entity_poly.entity_id
_entity_poly.type
_entity_poly.pdbx_seq_one_letter_code
_entity_poly.pdbx_strand_id
1 'polypeptide(L)'
;MKRWICIMLCAAMVLCLAACGKTQPKEVDLKAAAAEAAAVITENGEVLFPEENLEVIESLYPGLTAVELKQLVVYLPPVVGFPCEVVMVETVSEDDAEKVCVILQDRINAAADDTAYPENAEGWENRAEVWRDGPFVVMTALPEGVERTAAMKAEF
;
A
#
# COMPACT_ATOMS: atom_id res chain seq x y z
N MET A 1 -8.50 53.21 -25.76
CA MET A 1 -8.13 52.67 -24.42
C MET A 1 -9.04 51.52 -23.98
N LYS A 2 -10.36 51.61 -24.06
CA LYS A 2 -11.27 50.50 -23.64
C LYS A 2 -11.07 49.14 -24.35
N ARG A 3 -10.73 49.15 -25.63
CA ARG A 3 -10.56 47.92 -26.43
C ARG A 3 -9.29 47.14 -26.09
N TRP A 4 -8.26 47.81 -25.61
CA TRP A 4 -7.00 47.18 -25.18
C TRP A 4 -7.11 46.52 -23.80
N ILE A 5 -7.96 47.08 -22.93
CA ILE A 5 -8.20 46.53 -21.58
C ILE A 5 -8.96 45.20 -21.69
N CYS A 6 -9.94 45.08 -22.62
CA CYS A 6 -10.63 43.80 -22.81
C CYS A 6 -9.71 42.70 -23.36
N ILE A 7 -8.76 43.02 -24.22
CA ILE A 7 -7.82 42.03 -24.78
C ILE A 7 -6.85 41.53 -23.68
N MET A 8 -6.38 42.44 -22.82
CA MET A 8 -5.55 42.06 -21.68
C MET A 8 -6.30 41.20 -20.67
N LEU A 9 -7.60 41.46 -20.42
CA LEU A 9 -8.41 40.68 -19.50
C LEU A 9 -8.71 39.27 -20.04
N CYS A 10 -8.94 39.12 -21.33
CA CYS A 10 -9.10 37.81 -21.95
C CYS A 10 -7.82 36.98 -21.98
N ALA A 11 -6.67 37.63 -22.19
CA ALA A 11 -5.37 36.92 -22.12
C ALA A 11 -5.05 36.40 -20.70
N ALA A 12 -5.44 37.14 -19.65
CA ALA A 12 -5.26 36.69 -18.27
C ALA A 12 -6.16 35.50 -17.91
N MET A 13 -7.40 35.41 -18.44
CA MET A 13 -8.28 34.28 -18.22
C MET A 13 -7.81 32.99 -18.93
N VAL A 14 -7.19 33.12 -20.09
CA VAL A 14 -6.66 31.93 -20.82
C VAL A 14 -5.43 31.37 -20.12
N LEU A 15 -4.63 32.19 -19.46
CA LEU A 15 -3.48 31.72 -18.67
C LEU A 15 -3.88 31.00 -17.38
N CYS A 16 -5.05 31.29 -16.79
CA CYS A 16 -5.55 30.58 -15.60
C CYS A 16 -6.09 29.17 -15.91
N LEU A 17 -6.49 28.89 -17.17
CA LEU A 17 -6.96 27.57 -17.58
C LEU A 17 -5.82 26.58 -17.90
N ALA A 18 -4.60 27.07 -18.10
CA ALA A 18 -3.43 26.22 -18.34
C ALA A 18 -2.76 25.71 -17.06
N ALA A 19 -3.20 26.16 -15.89
CA ALA A 19 -2.64 25.74 -14.59
C ALA A 19 -3.31 24.49 -13.97
N CYS A 20 -4.34 23.93 -14.60
CA CYS A 20 -4.78 22.57 -14.29
C CYS A 20 -3.85 21.58 -15.00
N GLY A 21 -2.61 21.52 -14.58
CA GLY A 21 -1.73 20.41 -14.89
C GLY A 21 -2.40 19.13 -14.39
N LYS A 22 -2.93 18.31 -15.30
CA LYS A 22 -3.19 16.92 -15.01
C LYS A 22 -1.84 16.35 -14.60
N THR A 23 -1.62 16.17 -13.31
CA THR A 23 -0.55 15.32 -12.81
C THR A 23 -0.79 13.98 -13.49
N GLN A 24 0.09 13.58 -14.41
CA GLN A 24 0.01 12.24 -14.96
C GLN A 24 0.07 11.29 -13.77
N PRO A 25 -0.80 10.28 -13.70
CA PRO A 25 -0.71 9.27 -12.65
C PRO A 25 0.71 8.73 -12.65
N LYS A 26 1.40 8.81 -11.53
CA LYS A 26 2.73 8.26 -11.39
C LYS A 26 2.59 6.75 -11.56
N GLU A 27 3.20 6.20 -12.61
CA GLU A 27 3.27 4.76 -12.78
C GLU A 27 4.26 4.20 -11.77
N VAL A 28 3.76 3.45 -10.80
CA VAL A 28 4.54 2.83 -9.74
C VAL A 28 4.65 1.34 -10.02
N ASP A 29 5.85 0.80 -10.04
CA ASP A 29 6.10 -0.63 -10.09
C ASP A 29 6.07 -1.20 -8.66
N LEU A 30 4.88 -1.65 -8.23
CA LEU A 30 4.72 -2.23 -6.90
C LEU A 30 5.51 -3.53 -6.72
N LYS A 31 5.77 -4.25 -7.80
CA LYS A 31 6.59 -5.49 -7.72
C LYS A 31 8.04 -5.16 -7.34
N ALA A 32 8.61 -4.11 -7.94
CA ALA A 32 9.95 -3.64 -7.59
C ALA A 32 9.98 -3.08 -6.16
N ALA A 33 8.99 -2.27 -5.77
CA ALA A 33 8.90 -1.69 -4.43
C ALA A 33 8.73 -2.75 -3.33
N ALA A 34 7.89 -3.77 -3.56
CA ALA A 34 7.68 -4.86 -2.62
C ALA A 34 8.92 -5.77 -2.51
N ALA A 35 9.62 -6.01 -3.62
CA ALA A 35 10.87 -6.77 -3.59
C ALA A 35 11.97 -6.03 -2.79
N GLU A 36 12.06 -4.71 -2.91
CA GLU A 36 12.97 -3.89 -2.09
C GLU A 36 12.60 -3.95 -0.61
N ALA A 37 11.30 -3.83 -0.27
CA ALA A 37 10.82 -3.97 1.09
C ALA A 37 11.13 -5.35 1.68
N ALA A 38 10.90 -6.42 0.92
CA ALA A 38 11.23 -7.79 1.31
C ALA A 38 12.74 -8.00 1.50
N ALA A 39 13.58 -7.37 0.67
CA ALA A 39 15.02 -7.43 0.80
C ALA A 39 15.51 -6.80 2.13
N VAL A 40 14.97 -5.63 2.52
CA VAL A 40 15.28 -5.00 3.81
C VAL A 40 14.94 -5.91 4.99
N ILE A 41 13.80 -6.59 4.94
CA ILE A 41 13.41 -7.56 5.96
C ILE A 41 14.37 -8.75 5.97
N THR A 42 14.75 -9.26 4.79
CA THR A 42 15.65 -10.41 4.64
C THR A 42 17.07 -10.11 5.15
N GLU A 43 17.56 -8.90 4.95
CA GLU A 43 18.86 -8.44 5.49
C GLU A 43 18.89 -8.44 7.03
N ASN A 44 17.72 -8.36 7.68
CA ASN A 44 17.57 -8.46 9.13
C ASN A 44 17.30 -9.89 9.63
N GLY A 45 17.41 -10.90 8.78
CA GLY A 45 17.44 -12.31 9.16
C GLY A 45 16.15 -13.09 8.95
N GLU A 46 15.07 -12.42 8.51
CA GLU A 46 13.81 -13.07 8.18
C GLU A 46 13.71 -13.31 6.68
N VAL A 47 13.06 -14.40 6.28
CA VAL A 47 12.93 -14.76 4.86
C VAL A 47 11.49 -14.57 4.42
N LEU A 48 11.30 -13.84 3.32
CA LEU A 48 10.02 -13.64 2.67
C LEU A 48 10.01 -14.22 1.26
N PHE A 49 8.89 -14.80 0.87
CA PHE A 49 8.65 -15.30 -0.48
C PHE A 49 7.46 -14.58 -1.12
N PRO A 50 7.53 -14.29 -2.44
CA PRO A 50 6.36 -13.80 -3.16
C PRO A 50 5.26 -14.87 -3.15
N GLU A 51 4.03 -14.47 -2.85
CA GLU A 51 2.84 -15.33 -2.88
C GLU A 51 1.96 -14.95 -4.08
N GLU A 52 1.75 -15.89 -4.98
CA GLU A 52 0.94 -15.69 -6.19
C GLU A 52 -0.34 -16.55 -6.19
N ASN A 53 -0.49 -17.44 -5.20
CA ASN A 53 -1.68 -18.28 -5.10
C ASN A 53 -2.85 -17.49 -4.50
N LEU A 54 -3.84 -17.19 -5.34
CA LEU A 54 -5.01 -16.43 -4.94
C LEU A 54 -5.86 -17.11 -3.84
N GLU A 55 -5.84 -18.43 -3.74
CA GLU A 55 -6.56 -19.14 -2.66
C GLU A 55 -5.87 -18.90 -1.31
N VAL A 56 -4.53 -18.86 -1.28
CA VAL A 56 -3.76 -18.53 -0.08
C VAL A 56 -4.00 -17.06 0.29
N ILE A 57 -3.90 -16.15 -0.68
CA ILE A 57 -4.15 -14.72 -0.47
C ILE A 57 -5.57 -14.50 0.07
N GLU A 58 -6.59 -15.10 -0.54
CA GLU A 58 -7.98 -14.97 -0.09
C GLU A 58 -8.20 -15.54 1.32
N SER A 59 -7.49 -16.60 1.69
CA SER A 59 -7.58 -17.19 3.03
C SER A 59 -7.00 -16.29 4.12
N LEU A 60 -5.98 -15.50 3.80
CA LEU A 60 -5.33 -14.58 4.73
C LEU A 60 -5.97 -13.18 4.73
N TYR A 61 -6.48 -12.76 3.57
CA TYR A 61 -7.08 -11.43 3.34
C TYR A 61 -8.47 -11.59 2.70
N PRO A 62 -9.47 -12.08 3.46
CA PRO A 62 -10.80 -12.39 2.91
C PRO A 62 -11.45 -11.19 2.23
N GLY A 63 -11.85 -11.37 0.98
CA GLY A 63 -12.47 -10.33 0.15
C GLY A 63 -11.48 -9.50 -0.69
N LEU A 64 -10.17 -9.66 -0.51
CA LEU A 64 -9.17 -8.89 -1.26
C LEU A 64 -9.24 -9.20 -2.76
N THR A 65 -9.43 -10.47 -3.13
CA THR A 65 -9.50 -10.90 -4.53
C THR A 65 -10.79 -10.48 -5.24
N ALA A 66 -11.81 -10.01 -4.49
CA ALA A 66 -13.06 -9.49 -5.04
C ALA A 66 -13.02 -7.97 -5.32
N VAL A 67 -11.98 -7.27 -4.87
CA VAL A 67 -11.78 -5.84 -5.16
C VAL A 67 -11.15 -5.67 -6.54
N GLU A 68 -11.54 -4.61 -7.28
CA GLU A 68 -10.90 -4.29 -8.56
C GLU A 68 -9.51 -3.69 -8.35
N LEU A 69 -8.47 -4.48 -8.65
CA LEU A 69 -7.07 -4.12 -8.46
C LEU A 69 -6.35 -3.96 -9.80
N LYS A 70 -5.42 -2.99 -9.86
CA LYS A 70 -4.48 -2.86 -10.98
C LYS A 70 -3.22 -3.68 -10.72
N GLN A 71 -2.71 -3.64 -9.48
CA GLN A 71 -1.55 -4.40 -9.04
C GLN A 71 -1.82 -4.98 -7.65
N LEU A 72 -1.38 -6.21 -7.43
CA LEU A 72 -1.35 -6.88 -6.13
C LEU A 72 -0.03 -7.60 -6.00
N VAL A 73 0.71 -7.30 -4.93
CA VAL A 73 1.96 -7.96 -4.60
C VAL A 73 1.94 -8.34 -3.13
N VAL A 74 2.18 -9.61 -2.86
CA VAL A 74 2.19 -10.18 -1.51
C VAL A 74 3.50 -10.91 -1.27
N TYR A 75 4.12 -10.66 -0.13
CA TYR A 75 5.27 -11.40 0.36
C TYR A 75 4.94 -11.95 1.74
N LEU A 76 5.14 -13.26 1.93
CA LEU A 76 4.83 -13.99 3.14
C LEU A 76 6.06 -14.72 3.68
N PRO A 77 6.14 -14.94 5.00
CA PRO A 77 7.14 -15.81 5.60
C PRO A 77 6.82 -17.29 5.31
N PRO A 78 7.81 -18.20 5.41
CA PRO A 78 7.57 -19.64 5.21
C PRO A 78 6.58 -20.22 6.21
N VAL A 79 6.41 -19.60 7.38
CA VAL A 79 5.43 -19.96 8.39
C VAL A 79 4.54 -18.75 8.65
N VAL A 80 3.28 -18.87 8.23
CA VAL A 80 2.27 -17.82 8.42
C VAL A 80 1.95 -17.67 9.91
N GLY A 81 1.77 -16.41 10.34
CA GLY A 81 1.48 -16.06 11.74
C GLY A 81 2.57 -15.25 12.42
N PHE A 82 3.81 -15.29 11.91
CA PHE A 82 4.83 -14.33 12.33
C PHE A 82 4.52 -12.93 11.81
N PRO A 83 4.82 -11.85 12.57
CA PRO A 83 4.68 -10.47 12.10
C PRO A 83 5.79 -10.12 11.09
N CYS A 84 5.67 -10.69 9.89
CA CYS A 84 6.64 -10.57 8.81
C CYS A 84 5.90 -10.73 7.48
N GLU A 85 5.12 -9.70 7.09
CA GLU A 85 4.34 -9.70 5.85
C GLU A 85 4.47 -8.36 5.14
N VAL A 86 4.48 -8.37 3.80
CA VAL A 86 4.41 -7.18 2.95
C VAL A 86 3.31 -7.37 1.93
N VAL A 87 2.32 -6.49 1.93
CA VAL A 87 1.24 -6.44 0.95
C VAL A 87 1.21 -5.05 0.34
N MET A 88 1.33 -4.98 -0.99
CA MET A 88 1.23 -3.74 -1.74
C MET A 88 0.15 -3.86 -2.81
N VAL A 89 -0.75 -2.91 -2.85
CA VAL A 89 -1.92 -2.90 -3.72
C VAL A 89 -2.04 -1.56 -4.43
N GLU A 90 -2.32 -1.59 -5.74
CA GLU A 90 -2.85 -0.46 -6.48
C GLU A 90 -4.28 -0.79 -6.90
N THR A 91 -5.23 0.02 -6.45
CA THR A 91 -6.65 -0.12 -6.78
C THR A 91 -7.04 0.69 -8.01
N VAL A 92 -8.20 0.39 -8.57
CA VAL A 92 -8.77 1.14 -9.70
C VAL A 92 -9.35 2.47 -9.23
N SER A 93 -9.86 2.54 -8.00
CA SER A 93 -10.50 3.72 -7.41
C SER A 93 -10.08 3.95 -5.96
N GLU A 94 -10.30 5.16 -5.44
CA GLU A 94 -10.08 5.47 -4.04
C GLU A 94 -11.09 4.76 -3.11
N ASP A 95 -12.31 4.53 -3.56
CA ASP A 95 -13.32 3.76 -2.82
C ASP A 95 -12.88 2.29 -2.64
N ASP A 96 -12.22 1.72 -3.64
CA ASP A 96 -11.63 0.39 -3.54
C ASP A 96 -10.41 0.37 -2.62
N ALA A 97 -9.62 1.46 -2.60
CA ALA A 97 -8.51 1.59 -1.65
C ALA A 97 -9.01 1.61 -0.19
N GLU A 98 -10.15 2.23 0.10
CA GLU A 98 -10.76 2.17 1.43
C GLU A 98 -11.15 0.76 1.83
N LYS A 99 -11.75 -0.02 0.92
CA LYS A 99 -12.08 -1.43 1.16
C LYS A 99 -10.83 -2.25 1.44
N VAL A 100 -9.77 -2.06 0.65
CA VAL A 100 -8.48 -2.73 0.86
C VAL A 100 -7.89 -2.37 2.22
N CYS A 101 -7.92 -1.10 2.64
CA CYS A 101 -7.46 -0.71 3.97
C CYS A 101 -8.18 -1.48 5.09
N VAL A 102 -9.51 -1.64 4.99
CA VAL A 102 -10.29 -2.40 5.97
C VAL A 102 -9.87 -3.87 5.99
N ILE A 103 -9.76 -4.51 4.83
CA ILE A 103 -9.36 -5.92 4.71
C ILE A 103 -7.97 -6.15 5.33
N LEU A 104 -7.01 -5.27 5.03
CA LEU A 104 -5.66 -5.40 5.56
C LEU A 104 -5.59 -5.10 7.07
N GLN A 105 -6.40 -4.16 7.55
CA GLN A 105 -6.52 -3.91 8.99
C GLN A 105 -7.16 -5.08 9.73
N ASP A 106 -8.16 -5.74 9.14
CA ASP A 106 -8.79 -6.93 9.71
C ASP A 106 -7.79 -8.10 9.81
N ARG A 107 -6.87 -8.23 8.84
CA ARG A 107 -5.75 -9.18 8.93
C ARG A 107 -4.87 -8.90 10.14
N ILE A 108 -4.49 -7.64 10.38
CA ILE A 108 -3.68 -7.23 11.53
C ILE A 108 -4.43 -7.56 12.83
N ASN A 109 -5.70 -7.16 12.92
CA ASN A 109 -6.52 -7.38 14.12
C ASN A 109 -6.65 -8.87 14.43
N ALA A 110 -6.95 -9.70 13.42
CA ALA A 110 -7.08 -11.14 13.59
C ALA A 110 -5.78 -11.81 14.06
N ALA A 111 -4.63 -11.33 13.59
CA ALA A 111 -3.33 -11.85 13.99
C ALA A 111 -2.90 -11.36 15.40
N ALA A 112 -3.28 -10.14 15.77
CA ALA A 112 -3.04 -9.58 17.10
C ALA A 112 -3.95 -10.22 18.17
N ASP A 113 -5.11 -10.75 17.78
CA ASP A 113 -6.03 -11.47 18.68
C ASP A 113 -5.65 -12.95 18.89
N ASP A 114 -4.59 -13.46 18.23
CA ASP A 114 -4.17 -14.86 18.36
C ASP A 114 -3.58 -15.14 19.75
N THR A 115 -4.32 -15.92 20.54
CA THR A 115 -3.92 -16.30 21.88
C THR A 115 -3.01 -17.52 21.95
N ALA A 116 -2.81 -18.23 20.83
CA ALA A 116 -1.97 -19.42 20.77
C ALA A 116 -0.47 -19.06 20.78
N TYR A 117 -0.14 -17.88 20.21
CA TYR A 117 1.24 -17.37 20.12
C TYR A 117 1.32 -15.90 20.57
N PRO A 118 1.29 -15.63 21.89
CA PRO A 118 1.21 -14.26 22.42
C PRO A 118 2.35 -13.33 21.96
N GLU A 119 3.56 -13.88 21.76
CA GLU A 119 4.71 -13.08 21.30
C GLU A 119 4.50 -12.60 19.84
N ASN A 120 3.87 -13.43 19.00
CA ASN A 120 3.52 -13.04 17.64
C ASN A 120 2.39 -12.02 17.66
N ALA A 121 1.35 -12.23 18.49
CA ALA A 121 0.24 -11.30 18.64
C ALA A 121 0.72 -9.90 19.04
N GLU A 122 1.62 -9.79 20.03
CA GLU A 122 2.27 -8.54 20.43
C GLU A 122 3.05 -7.90 19.26
N GLY A 123 3.72 -8.73 18.45
CA GLY A 123 4.40 -8.26 17.24
C GLY A 123 3.45 -7.68 16.20
N TRP A 124 2.30 -8.31 15.98
CA TRP A 124 1.27 -7.81 15.09
C TRP A 124 0.64 -6.51 15.62
N GLU A 125 0.35 -6.41 16.91
CA GLU A 125 -0.20 -5.22 17.53
C GLU A 125 0.74 -4.00 17.44
N ASN A 126 2.05 -4.21 17.65
CA ASN A 126 2.98 -3.11 17.80
C ASN A 126 3.77 -2.77 16.52
N ARG A 127 3.87 -3.70 15.54
CA ARG A 127 4.74 -3.56 14.37
C ARG A 127 4.06 -3.78 13.02
N ALA A 128 2.74 -4.01 13.03
CA ALA A 128 1.97 -4.05 11.79
C ALA A 128 1.19 -2.75 11.59
N GLU A 129 1.18 -2.24 10.36
CA GLU A 129 0.48 -1.01 10.00
C GLU A 129 0.00 -1.05 8.56
N VAL A 130 -1.09 -0.33 8.30
CA VAL A 130 -1.62 -0.06 6.96
C VAL A 130 -1.40 1.41 6.62
N TRP A 131 -0.81 1.66 5.45
CA TRP A 131 -0.56 2.98 4.89
C TRP A 131 -1.31 3.15 3.58
N ARG A 132 -1.74 4.37 3.28
CA ARG A 132 -2.45 4.69 2.04
C ARG A 132 -1.99 6.03 1.47
N ASP A 133 -1.76 6.07 0.16
CA ASP A 133 -1.66 7.29 -0.63
C ASP A 133 -2.45 7.13 -1.94
N GLY A 134 -3.57 7.86 -2.04
CA GLY A 134 -4.50 7.75 -3.16
C GLY A 134 -4.96 6.30 -3.40
N PRO A 135 -4.69 5.72 -4.59
CA PRO A 135 -5.07 4.35 -4.93
C PRO A 135 -4.10 3.28 -4.37
N PHE A 136 -2.99 3.69 -3.80
CA PHE A 136 -1.97 2.78 -3.26
C PHE A 136 -2.25 2.48 -1.79
N VAL A 137 -2.27 1.19 -1.46
CA VAL A 137 -2.42 0.71 -0.07
C VAL A 137 -1.28 -0.26 0.21
N VAL A 138 -0.60 -0.06 1.32
CA VAL A 138 0.52 -0.89 1.76
C VAL A 138 0.27 -1.34 3.18
N MET A 139 0.33 -2.64 3.41
CA MET A 139 0.42 -3.22 4.76
C MET A 139 1.80 -3.82 4.94
N THR A 140 2.39 -3.55 6.08
CA THR A 140 3.60 -4.23 6.52
C THR A 140 3.45 -4.68 7.96
N ALA A 141 3.78 -5.94 8.22
CA ALA A 141 4.10 -6.43 9.56
C ALA A 141 5.60 -6.67 9.60
N LEU A 142 6.31 -6.03 10.53
CA LEU A 142 7.77 -6.03 10.54
C LEU A 142 8.33 -6.81 11.72
N PRO A 143 9.46 -7.54 11.53
CA PRO A 143 10.22 -8.10 12.62
C PRO A 143 10.76 -7.00 13.55
N GLU A 144 11.19 -7.38 14.74
CA GLU A 144 11.82 -6.45 15.66
C GLU A 144 13.12 -5.86 15.07
N GLY A 145 13.31 -4.56 15.22
CA GLY A 145 14.50 -3.85 14.76
C GLY A 145 14.49 -3.45 13.28
N VAL A 146 13.46 -3.82 12.52
CA VAL A 146 13.30 -3.39 11.11
C VAL A 146 12.52 -2.09 11.05
N GLU A 147 13.10 -1.07 10.39
CA GLU A 147 12.44 0.21 10.18
C GLU A 147 11.72 0.25 8.81
N ARG A 148 10.57 0.95 8.75
CA ARG A 148 9.83 1.14 7.51
C ARG A 148 10.53 2.07 6.55
N THR A 149 10.71 1.62 5.32
CA THR A 149 11.14 2.46 4.20
C THR A 149 10.01 3.37 3.71
N ALA A 150 10.31 4.31 2.81
CA ALA A 150 9.31 5.17 2.17
C ALA A 150 8.24 4.33 1.43
N ALA A 151 8.66 3.33 0.64
CA ALA A 151 7.74 2.45 -0.08
C ALA A 151 6.81 1.65 0.87
N MET A 152 7.28 1.25 2.05
CA MET A 152 6.47 0.59 3.08
C MET A 152 5.42 1.51 3.70
N LYS A 153 5.53 2.83 3.50
CA LYS A 153 4.57 3.87 3.92
C LYS A 153 3.74 4.41 2.75
N ALA A 154 3.69 3.70 1.63
CA ALA A 154 3.05 4.14 0.40
C ALA A 154 3.60 5.47 -0.17
N GLU A 155 4.79 5.87 0.20
CA GLU A 155 5.48 7.07 -0.30
C GLU A 155 6.25 6.70 -1.60
N PHE A 156 5.57 6.79 -2.77
CA PHE A 156 6.11 6.40 -4.07
C PHE A 156 6.52 7.58 -4.94
#